data_afc0a60f4c4ac80029fb2183b52fee6c
#
_entry.id   afc0a60f4c4ac80029fb2183b52fee6c
#
_cell.length_a   1.000
_cell.length_b   1.000
_cell.length_c   1.000
_cell.angle_alpha   90.00
_cell.angle_beta   90.00
_cell.angle_gamma   90.00
#
_symmetry.space_group_name_H-M   'P 1'
#
loop_
_entity.id
_entity.type
_entity.pdbx_description
1 polymer ?
#
loop_
_entity_poly.entity_id
_entity_poly.type
_entity_poly.pdbx_seq_one_letter_code
_entity_poly.pdbx_strand_id
1 'polypeptide(L)'
;RECFQKYNIVGGIVMGNRGVHPDNHTYPDFLRYCVGVEARKLTPEKIQKTCDLVEENLKRNTCVGIKLYPGYDSIYVTDERFEPIYDLAKAYKKPVAIHTGQTAGSKAFIKYSHPLTLDEAAVRHPDVQFVMCHFGNPWLMDAAAVVEKNENVAADLSGLLEGKFDIPE
;
A
#
# COMPACT_ATOMS: atom_id res chain seq x y z
N ARG A 1 17.92 3.36 15.47
CA ARG A 1 19.18 3.15 14.73
C ARG A 1 19.93 1.91 15.23
N GLU A 2 20.05 1.70 16.54
CA GLU A 2 20.75 0.54 17.13
C GLU A 2 20.20 -0.82 16.66
N CYS A 3 18.88 -1.01 16.61
CA CYS A 3 18.27 -2.24 16.09
C CYS A 3 18.65 -2.50 14.64
N PHE A 4 18.66 -1.47 13.79
CA PHE A 4 19.05 -1.58 12.37
C PHE A 4 20.51 -2.03 12.25
N GLN A 5 21.41 -1.44 13.03
CA GLN A 5 22.82 -1.83 13.05
C GLN A 5 23.01 -3.27 13.55
N LYS A 6 22.33 -3.65 14.63
CA LYS A 6 22.39 -4.99 15.21
C LYS A 6 22.02 -6.09 14.22
N TYR A 7 21.05 -5.82 13.32
CA TYR A 7 20.53 -6.79 12.35
C TYR A 7 20.98 -6.51 10.91
N ASN A 8 21.98 -5.67 10.71
CA ASN A 8 22.51 -5.28 9.40
C ASN A 8 21.44 -4.71 8.45
N ILE A 9 20.45 -3.98 9.00
CA ILE A 9 19.41 -3.34 8.19
C ILE A 9 19.94 -1.97 7.76
N VAL A 10 20.06 -1.76 6.45
CA VAL A 10 20.63 -0.52 5.87
C VAL A 10 19.60 0.59 5.68
N GLY A 11 18.32 0.26 5.62
CA GLY A 11 17.22 1.21 5.44
C GLY A 11 15.87 0.56 5.63
N GLY A 12 14.80 1.34 5.48
CA GLY A 12 13.43 0.84 5.58
C GLY A 12 12.42 1.76 4.92
N ILE A 13 11.25 1.24 4.63
CA ILE A 13 10.11 1.99 4.11
C ILE A 13 9.00 1.98 5.15
N VAL A 14 8.60 3.17 5.59
CA VAL A 14 7.49 3.36 6.53
C VAL A 14 6.19 3.41 5.76
N MET A 15 5.23 2.56 6.11
CA MET A 15 3.86 2.67 5.60
C MET A 15 3.13 3.75 6.39
N GLY A 16 3.06 4.96 5.82
CA GLY A 16 2.56 6.16 6.49
C GLY A 16 1.05 6.11 6.71
N ASN A 17 0.61 6.13 7.97
CA ASN A 17 -0.80 6.23 8.35
C ASN A 17 -1.10 7.49 9.18
N ARG A 18 -0.25 8.52 9.03
CA ARG A 18 -0.34 9.80 9.77
C ARG A 18 -1.12 10.87 9.00
N GLY A 19 -1.91 10.45 8.00
CA GLY A 19 -2.61 11.35 7.07
C GLY A 19 -1.70 11.86 5.95
N VAL A 20 -2.26 12.67 5.05
CA VAL A 20 -1.60 13.08 3.80
C VAL A 20 -0.79 14.38 3.92
N HIS A 21 -0.80 15.08 5.07
CA HIS A 21 -0.06 16.34 5.19
C HIS A 21 1.46 16.08 5.21
N PRO A 22 2.24 16.73 4.34
CA PRO A 22 3.69 16.46 4.22
C PRO A 22 4.48 16.62 5.52
N ASP A 23 4.09 17.53 6.41
CA ASP A 23 4.77 17.77 7.69
C ASP A 23 4.65 16.60 8.67
N ASN A 24 3.67 15.71 8.45
CA ASN A 24 3.52 14.50 9.26
C ASN A 24 4.55 13.42 8.92
N HIS A 25 5.32 13.60 7.84
CA HIS A 25 6.23 12.61 7.28
C HIS A 25 7.69 13.06 7.39
N THR A 26 8.13 13.28 8.63
CA THR A 26 9.55 13.51 8.96
C THR A 26 10.13 12.24 9.57
N TYR A 27 11.12 11.67 8.91
CA TYR A 27 11.78 10.42 9.29
C TYR A 27 13.31 10.59 9.25
N PRO A 28 14.07 9.76 9.98
CA PRO A 28 15.51 9.69 9.83
C PRO A 28 15.95 9.43 8.39
N ASP A 29 17.14 9.87 8.02
CA ASP A 29 17.71 9.82 6.67
C ASP A 29 17.83 8.42 6.06
N PHE A 30 17.91 7.37 6.88
CA PHE A 30 17.95 5.98 6.45
C PHE A 30 16.55 5.37 6.21
N LEU A 31 15.48 6.14 6.42
CA LEU A 31 14.10 5.72 6.15
C LEU A 31 13.51 6.47 4.96
N ARG A 32 12.67 5.75 4.22
CA ARG A 32 11.76 6.27 3.21
C ARG A 32 10.33 5.99 3.66
N TYR A 33 9.35 6.53 2.96
CA TYR A 33 7.96 6.29 3.31
C TYR A 33 7.05 6.20 2.09
N CYS A 34 5.94 5.48 2.24
CA CYS A 34 4.77 5.59 1.39
C CYS A 34 3.73 6.45 2.09
N VAL A 35 3.17 7.44 1.43
CA VAL A 35 2.11 8.28 2.00
C VAL A 35 0.80 7.49 2.06
N GLY A 36 0.20 7.36 3.24
CA GLY A 36 -1.07 6.66 3.44
C GLY A 36 -2.26 7.54 3.07
N VAL A 37 -3.14 7.03 2.21
CA VAL A 37 -4.36 7.70 1.79
C VAL A 37 -5.57 6.94 2.33
N GLU A 38 -6.42 7.63 3.07
CA GLU A 38 -7.66 7.11 3.61
C GLU A 38 -8.81 7.38 2.63
N ALA A 39 -9.60 6.35 2.26
CA ALA A 39 -10.72 6.49 1.31
C ALA A 39 -11.74 7.57 1.74
N ARG A 40 -11.93 7.77 3.05
CA ARG A 40 -12.81 8.83 3.59
C ARG A 40 -12.36 10.25 3.27
N LYS A 41 -11.12 10.43 2.81
CA LYS A 41 -10.58 11.73 2.35
C LYS A 41 -10.81 11.98 0.87
N LEU A 42 -11.30 10.97 0.15
CA LEU A 42 -11.55 11.03 -1.29
C LEU A 42 -13.05 11.30 -1.57
N THR A 43 -13.65 12.24 -0.84
CA THR A 43 -15.01 12.72 -1.14
C THR A 43 -14.96 13.86 -2.16
N PRO A 44 -16.03 14.14 -2.92
CA PRO A 44 -16.04 15.20 -3.92
C PRO A 44 -15.53 16.55 -3.40
N GLU A 45 -15.80 16.88 -2.13
CA GLU A 45 -15.40 18.16 -1.52
C GLU A 45 -13.93 18.18 -1.09
N LYS A 46 -13.29 17.03 -0.91
CA LYS A 46 -11.93 16.90 -0.34
C LYS A 46 -10.91 16.35 -1.31
N ILE A 47 -11.35 15.70 -2.38
CA ILE A 47 -10.49 14.94 -3.28
C ILE A 47 -9.38 15.80 -3.86
N GLN A 48 -9.70 17.00 -4.35
CA GLN A 48 -8.69 17.89 -4.92
C GLN A 48 -7.60 18.23 -3.91
N LYS A 49 -7.99 18.68 -2.72
CA LYS A 49 -7.04 18.99 -1.64
C LYS A 49 -6.22 17.78 -1.21
N THR A 50 -6.85 16.60 -1.19
CA THR A 50 -6.14 15.37 -0.84
C THR A 50 -5.11 15.01 -1.91
N CYS A 51 -5.46 15.12 -3.19
CA CYS A 51 -4.55 14.89 -4.31
C CYS A 51 -3.38 15.88 -4.30
N ASP A 52 -3.62 17.17 -4.07
CA ASP A 52 -2.57 18.18 -3.98
C ASP A 52 -1.54 17.83 -2.89
N LEU A 53 -2.01 17.42 -1.70
CA LEU A 53 -1.15 17.01 -0.59
C LEU A 53 -0.41 15.69 -0.87
N VAL A 54 -1.05 14.73 -1.54
CA VAL A 54 -0.38 13.49 -1.98
C VAL A 54 0.71 13.85 -2.99
N GLU A 55 0.43 14.71 -3.95
CA GLU A 55 1.38 15.17 -4.95
C GLU A 55 2.60 15.86 -4.31
N GLU A 56 2.39 16.72 -3.30
CA GLU A 56 3.47 17.34 -2.54
C GLU A 56 4.39 16.31 -1.89
N ASN A 57 3.82 15.22 -1.35
CA ASN A 57 4.62 14.11 -0.84
C ASN A 57 5.39 13.41 -1.96
N LEU A 58 4.73 13.12 -3.09
CA LEU A 58 5.36 12.42 -4.21
C LEU A 58 6.52 13.21 -4.83
N LYS A 59 6.54 14.53 -4.72
CA LYS A 59 7.67 15.39 -5.12
C LYS A 59 8.91 15.22 -4.24
N ARG A 60 8.76 14.70 -3.02
CA ARG A 60 9.88 14.48 -2.09
C ARG A 60 10.66 13.20 -2.46
N ASN A 61 11.98 13.27 -2.44
CA ASN A 61 12.85 12.10 -2.66
C ASN A 61 12.71 11.02 -1.56
N THR A 62 12.23 11.39 -0.38
CA THR A 62 11.99 10.49 0.75
C THR A 62 10.66 9.74 0.66
N CYS A 63 9.69 10.23 -0.11
CA CYS A 63 8.45 9.54 -0.41
C CYS A 63 8.67 8.61 -1.61
N VAL A 64 8.50 7.31 -1.41
CA VAL A 64 8.76 6.28 -2.43
C VAL A 64 7.50 5.62 -2.97
N GLY A 65 6.33 5.99 -2.49
CA GLY A 65 5.06 5.42 -2.95
C GLY A 65 3.85 5.94 -2.19
N ILE A 66 2.72 5.34 -2.51
CA ILE A 66 1.43 5.57 -1.86
C ILE A 66 1.03 4.29 -1.12
N LYS A 67 0.32 4.40 0.01
CA LYS A 67 -0.21 3.24 0.75
C LYS A 67 -1.71 3.34 0.89
N LEU A 68 -2.44 2.26 0.54
CA LEU A 68 -3.88 2.13 0.70
C LEU A 68 -4.23 0.97 1.65
N TYR A 69 -5.38 1.10 2.33
CA TYR A 69 -5.83 0.16 3.34
C TYR A 69 -7.29 -0.29 3.11
N PRO A 70 -7.60 -1.00 2.00
CA PRO A 70 -8.98 -1.26 1.58
C PRO A 70 -9.84 -1.99 2.64
N GLY A 71 -9.30 -2.98 3.34
CA GLY A 71 -10.01 -3.70 4.39
C GLY A 71 -10.42 -2.81 5.57
N TYR A 72 -9.58 -1.86 5.94
CA TYR A 72 -9.84 -0.90 7.02
C TYR A 72 -10.78 0.22 6.58
N ASP A 73 -10.69 0.63 5.33
CA ASP A 73 -11.55 1.67 4.73
C ASP A 73 -12.88 1.12 4.22
N SER A 74 -13.08 -0.21 4.23
CA SER A 74 -14.28 -0.91 3.75
C SER A 74 -14.63 -0.58 2.29
N ILE A 75 -13.63 -0.52 1.42
CA ILE A 75 -13.73 -0.12 0.02
C ILE A 75 -12.79 -0.99 -0.83
N TYR A 76 -13.23 -1.39 -2.01
CA TYR A 76 -12.37 -2.11 -2.95
C TYR A 76 -11.32 -1.20 -3.59
N VAL A 77 -10.16 -1.75 -3.90
CA VAL A 77 -9.09 -1.03 -4.61
C VAL A 77 -9.50 -0.57 -6.01
N THR A 78 -10.57 -1.14 -6.56
CA THR A 78 -11.16 -0.80 -7.87
C THR A 78 -12.21 0.30 -7.80
N ASP A 79 -12.45 0.88 -6.63
CA ASP A 79 -13.41 1.98 -6.48
C ASP A 79 -12.90 3.25 -7.17
N GLU A 80 -13.78 3.90 -7.94
CA GLU A 80 -13.47 5.09 -8.74
C GLU A 80 -12.86 6.25 -7.95
N ARG A 81 -13.06 6.31 -6.65
CA ARG A 81 -12.44 7.33 -5.79
C ARG A 81 -10.92 7.24 -5.76
N PHE A 82 -10.34 6.07 -6.08
CA PHE A 82 -8.89 5.90 -6.15
C PHE A 82 -8.29 6.28 -7.51
N GLU A 83 -9.08 6.50 -8.55
CA GLU A 83 -8.58 6.85 -9.88
C GLU A 83 -7.60 8.03 -9.86
N PRO A 84 -7.89 9.18 -9.21
CA PRO A 84 -6.93 10.29 -9.15
C PRO A 84 -5.63 9.93 -8.42
N ILE A 85 -5.68 8.97 -7.50
CA ILE A 85 -4.50 8.48 -6.76
C ILE A 85 -3.63 7.61 -7.68
N TYR A 86 -4.25 6.77 -8.51
CA TYR A 86 -3.55 5.97 -9.52
C TYR A 86 -2.94 6.85 -10.62
N ASP A 87 -3.63 7.90 -11.05
CA ASP A 87 -3.09 8.89 -11.99
C ASP A 87 -1.83 9.58 -11.42
N LEU A 88 -1.83 9.95 -10.15
CA LEU A 88 -0.65 10.50 -9.48
C LEU A 88 0.48 9.46 -9.39
N ALA A 89 0.18 8.21 -9.02
CA ALA A 89 1.16 7.14 -8.96
C ALA A 89 1.85 6.94 -10.31
N LYS A 90 1.06 6.89 -11.40
CA LYS A 90 1.53 6.81 -12.78
C LYS A 90 2.39 8.02 -13.16
N ALA A 91 1.92 9.24 -12.92
CA ALA A 91 2.63 10.47 -13.27
C ALA A 91 4.00 10.58 -12.59
N TYR A 92 4.09 10.16 -11.34
CA TYR A 92 5.33 10.20 -10.55
C TYR A 92 6.15 8.91 -10.62
N LYS A 93 5.66 7.89 -11.35
CA LYS A 93 6.28 6.54 -11.46
C LYS A 93 6.62 5.96 -10.09
N LYS A 94 5.68 6.07 -9.15
CA LYS A 94 5.82 5.57 -7.79
C LYS A 94 4.77 4.50 -7.51
N PRO A 95 5.13 3.40 -6.85
CA PRO A 95 4.21 2.29 -6.62
C PRO A 95 3.09 2.65 -5.64
N VAL A 96 1.99 1.89 -5.75
CA VAL A 96 0.90 1.88 -4.79
C VAL A 96 0.96 0.58 -3.99
N ALA A 97 1.32 0.68 -2.72
CA ALA A 97 1.31 -0.45 -1.80
C ALA A 97 -0.11 -0.65 -1.24
N ILE A 98 -0.66 -1.83 -1.44
CA ILE A 98 -2.02 -2.19 -1.03
C ILE A 98 -1.94 -3.15 0.16
N HIS A 99 -2.62 -2.82 1.26
CA HIS A 99 -2.82 -3.78 2.33
C HIS A 99 -3.67 -4.94 1.83
N THR A 100 -3.16 -6.15 1.89
CA THR A 100 -3.89 -7.37 1.53
C THR A 100 -3.85 -8.38 2.66
N GLY A 101 -4.72 -9.36 2.60
CA GLY A 101 -4.78 -10.40 3.63
C GLY A 101 -5.56 -10.00 4.87
N GLN A 102 -5.14 -10.56 5.99
CA GLN A 102 -5.82 -10.38 7.26
C GLN A 102 -5.71 -8.94 7.78
N THR A 103 -6.78 -8.46 8.37
CA THR A 103 -6.84 -7.16 9.05
C THR A 103 -6.84 -7.35 10.57
N ALA A 104 -6.09 -6.52 11.29
CA ALA A 104 -6.01 -6.59 12.76
C ALA A 104 -7.22 -5.99 13.49
N GLY A 105 -8.02 -5.18 12.82
CA GLY A 105 -9.14 -4.48 13.43
C GLY A 105 -10.44 -5.26 13.38
N SER A 106 -11.11 -5.44 14.52
CA SER A 106 -12.42 -6.14 14.60
C SER A 106 -13.56 -5.49 13.78
N LYS A 107 -13.36 -4.24 13.34
CA LYS A 107 -14.32 -3.50 12.50
C LYS A 107 -13.95 -3.48 11.02
N ALA A 108 -12.79 -4.04 10.66
CA ALA A 108 -12.33 -4.11 9.28
C ALA A 108 -12.92 -5.35 8.57
N PHE A 109 -13.16 -5.22 7.26
CA PHE A 109 -13.73 -6.31 6.48
C PHE A 109 -12.66 -6.90 5.56
N ILE A 110 -12.23 -8.13 5.83
CA ILE A 110 -11.19 -8.82 5.08
C ILE A 110 -11.54 -9.05 3.59
N LYS A 111 -12.82 -9.06 3.24
CA LYS A 111 -13.26 -9.20 1.84
C LYS A 111 -12.69 -8.12 0.92
N TYR A 112 -12.44 -6.92 1.44
CA TYR A 112 -11.87 -5.80 0.66
C TYR A 112 -10.36 -5.90 0.51
N SER A 113 -9.70 -6.73 1.33
CA SER A 113 -8.24 -6.96 1.29
C SER A 113 -7.86 -8.32 0.71
N HIS A 114 -8.82 -9.05 0.10
CA HIS A 114 -8.52 -10.30 -0.58
C HIS A 114 -7.61 -10.05 -1.79
N PRO A 115 -6.55 -10.86 -2.03
CA PRO A 115 -5.59 -10.65 -3.11
C PRO A 115 -6.23 -10.52 -4.50
N LEU A 116 -7.27 -11.28 -4.80
CA LEU A 116 -7.97 -11.23 -6.09
C LEU A 116 -8.56 -9.85 -6.41
N THR A 117 -8.82 -9.00 -5.41
CA THR A 117 -9.28 -7.63 -5.67
C THR A 117 -8.21 -6.79 -6.35
N LEU A 118 -6.93 -7.11 -6.13
CA LEU A 118 -5.80 -6.42 -6.75
C LEU A 118 -5.60 -6.83 -8.21
N ASP A 119 -6.00 -8.06 -8.59
CA ASP A 119 -5.93 -8.51 -9.97
C ASP A 119 -6.70 -7.58 -10.92
N GLU A 120 -7.92 -7.23 -10.54
CA GLU A 120 -8.76 -6.32 -11.34
C GLU A 120 -8.14 -4.92 -11.44
N ALA A 121 -7.61 -4.38 -10.34
CA ALA A 121 -6.94 -3.08 -10.33
C ALA A 121 -5.69 -3.09 -11.23
N ALA A 122 -4.90 -4.16 -11.18
CA ALA A 122 -3.70 -4.31 -11.98
C ALA A 122 -4.00 -4.34 -13.49
N VAL A 123 -5.07 -5.04 -13.88
CA VAL A 123 -5.53 -5.11 -15.28
C VAL A 123 -6.04 -3.76 -15.78
N ARG A 124 -6.79 -3.03 -14.95
CA ARG A 124 -7.32 -1.71 -15.31
C ARG A 124 -6.24 -0.62 -15.41
N HIS A 125 -5.17 -0.77 -14.63
CA HIS A 125 -4.08 0.23 -14.52
C HIS A 125 -2.71 -0.38 -14.84
N PRO A 126 -2.47 -0.80 -16.09
CA PRO A 126 -1.22 -1.48 -16.48
C PRO A 126 0.03 -0.63 -16.30
N ASP A 127 -0.12 0.70 -16.28
CA ASP A 127 0.97 1.67 -16.10
C ASP A 127 1.24 2.01 -14.62
N VAL A 128 0.48 1.43 -13.68
CA VAL A 128 0.67 1.62 -12.23
C VAL A 128 1.35 0.38 -11.65
N GLN A 129 2.46 0.57 -10.97
CA GLN A 129 3.10 -0.50 -10.23
C GLN A 129 2.40 -0.70 -8.88
N PHE A 130 1.92 -1.89 -8.62
CA PHE A 130 1.31 -2.26 -7.33
C PHE A 130 2.25 -3.11 -6.49
N VAL A 131 2.17 -2.96 -5.16
CA VAL A 131 2.84 -3.82 -4.18
C VAL A 131 1.79 -4.44 -3.28
N MET A 132 1.60 -5.74 -3.39
CA MET A 132 0.74 -6.55 -2.52
C MET A 132 1.43 -6.72 -1.17
N CYS A 133 0.94 -6.07 -0.12
CA CYS A 133 1.50 -6.23 1.21
C CYS A 133 1.09 -7.58 1.83
N HIS A 134 2.01 -8.17 2.62
CA HIS A 134 1.79 -9.41 3.37
C HIS A 134 1.49 -10.64 2.51
N PHE A 135 1.82 -10.58 1.22
CA PHE A 135 1.55 -11.65 0.24
C PHE A 135 0.13 -12.24 0.36
N GLY A 136 -0.86 -11.38 0.63
CA GLY A 136 -2.26 -11.77 0.76
C GLY A 136 -2.61 -12.73 1.89
N ASN A 137 -1.71 -12.96 2.86
CA ASN A 137 -1.88 -13.94 3.93
C ASN A 137 -3.25 -13.84 4.62
N PRO A 138 -4.07 -14.94 4.70
CA PRO A 138 -3.69 -16.35 4.50
C PRO A 138 -3.91 -16.90 3.07
N TRP A 139 -4.36 -16.13 2.09
CA TRP A 139 -4.69 -16.56 0.72
C TRP A 139 -3.45 -16.60 -0.18
N LEU A 140 -2.43 -17.36 0.22
CA LEU A 140 -1.11 -17.36 -0.45
C LEU A 140 -1.18 -17.84 -1.91
N MET A 141 -2.01 -18.84 -2.21
CA MET A 141 -2.14 -19.36 -3.58
C MET A 141 -2.83 -18.37 -4.51
N ASP A 142 -3.87 -17.67 -4.02
CA ASP A 142 -4.53 -16.62 -4.78
C ASP A 142 -3.59 -15.43 -5.02
N ALA A 143 -2.80 -15.08 -3.99
CA ALA A 143 -1.78 -14.04 -4.09
C ALA A 143 -0.70 -14.41 -5.12
N ALA A 144 -0.22 -15.66 -5.10
CA ALA A 144 0.76 -16.16 -6.06
C ALA A 144 0.23 -16.04 -7.50
N ALA A 145 -1.02 -16.48 -7.73
CA ALA A 145 -1.67 -16.37 -9.05
C ALA A 145 -1.76 -14.93 -9.55
N VAL A 146 -2.09 -13.98 -8.65
CA VAL A 146 -2.16 -12.55 -9.01
C VAL A 146 -0.79 -11.99 -9.39
N VAL A 147 0.25 -12.30 -8.60
CA VAL A 147 1.62 -11.82 -8.84
C VAL A 147 2.21 -12.45 -10.09
N GLU A 148 1.99 -13.76 -10.32
CA GLU A 148 2.48 -14.45 -11.51
C GLU A 148 1.85 -13.91 -12.80
N LYS A 149 0.55 -13.61 -12.75
CA LYS A 149 -0.20 -13.15 -13.93
C LYS A 149 0.11 -11.70 -14.31
N ASN A 150 0.32 -10.81 -13.35
CA ASN A 150 0.38 -9.37 -13.56
C ASN A 150 1.80 -8.83 -13.41
N GLU A 151 2.45 -8.45 -14.50
CA GLU A 151 3.82 -7.90 -14.51
C GLU A 151 3.97 -6.60 -13.69
N ASN A 152 2.88 -5.88 -13.48
CA ASN A 152 2.83 -4.66 -12.68
C ASN A 152 2.47 -4.90 -11.21
N VAL A 153 2.52 -6.15 -10.72
CA VAL A 153 2.28 -6.50 -9.31
C VAL A 153 3.53 -7.16 -8.73
N ALA A 154 4.07 -6.56 -7.69
CA ALA A 154 5.05 -7.19 -6.79
C ALA A 154 4.42 -7.46 -5.44
N ALA A 155 5.06 -8.25 -4.58
CA ALA A 155 4.57 -8.50 -3.23
C ALA A 155 5.67 -8.34 -2.18
N ASP A 156 5.29 -7.97 -0.95
CA ASP A 156 6.15 -8.08 0.22
C ASP A 156 5.75 -9.27 1.10
N LEU A 157 6.70 -9.78 1.85
CA LEU A 157 6.54 -10.95 2.72
C LEU A 157 6.36 -10.56 4.19
N SER A 158 6.07 -9.30 4.47
CA SER A 158 5.90 -8.82 5.84
C SER A 158 4.74 -9.54 6.54
N GLY A 159 4.93 -9.91 7.81
CA GLY A 159 3.93 -10.61 8.60
C GLY A 159 3.86 -12.13 8.38
N LEU A 160 4.45 -12.69 7.33
CA LEU A 160 4.43 -14.15 7.09
C LEU A 160 5.28 -14.94 8.10
N LEU A 161 6.34 -14.35 8.62
CA LEU A 161 7.29 -15.01 9.52
C LEU A 161 7.02 -14.75 11.02
N GLU A 162 5.87 -14.17 11.36
CA GLU A 162 5.54 -13.83 12.75
C GLU A 162 5.02 -15.03 13.58
N GLY A 163 4.97 -16.22 13.02
CA GLY A 163 4.55 -17.45 13.71
C GLY A 163 3.08 -17.48 14.14
N LYS A 164 2.26 -16.56 13.61
CA LYS A 164 0.82 -16.51 13.93
C LYS A 164 -0.03 -17.44 13.06
N PHE A 165 0.54 -17.95 12.01
CA PHE A 165 -0.11 -18.87 11.08
C PHE A 165 0.83 -20.02 10.77
N ASP A 166 0.31 -21.26 10.86
CA ASP A 166 0.99 -22.44 10.33
C ASP A 166 0.95 -22.32 8.80
N ILE A 167 2.07 -21.96 8.19
CA ILE A 167 2.23 -22.03 6.74
C ILE A 167 2.44 -23.52 6.44
N PRO A 168 1.58 -24.18 5.66
CA PRO A 168 1.83 -25.56 5.25
C PRO A 168 3.19 -25.63 4.54
N GLU A 169 4.01 -26.63 4.92
CA GLU A 169 5.28 -26.93 4.26
C GLU A 169 5.08 -27.32 2.80
#